data_fc1bf702758e4fe51db12831874f1f5f
#
_entry.id   fc1bf702758e4fe51db12831874f1f5f
#
_cell.length_a   1.000
_cell.length_b   1.000
_cell.length_c   1.000
_cell.angle_alpha   90.00
_cell.angle_beta   90.00
_cell.angle_gamma   90.00
#
_symmetry.space_group_name_H-M   'P 1'
#
loop_
_entity.id
_entity.type
_entity.pdbx_description
1 polymer ?
#
loop_
_entity_poly.entity_id
_entity_poly.type
_entity_poly.pdbx_seq_one_letter_code
_entity_poly.pdbx_strand_id
1 'polypeptide(L)'
;MGLSLVDLRALLQLYGVDDRAVVDGLVEMGKASRKRAWWDDFREYIGDTMVKFIGLESSASIIRQNQDELMPGLMQTSDYARAVQQIYGTPADVVEKKTEVRIKRQEILDPGRSAKFFFVIDESVLHRVVGGVAVMREQLLQLKEFSRQPNISIQVLPFSAGMHIGMKLGAFSVLELSGGLQDPVAVTEHPAAGLAIEDKAEQVSDFVEAFLQLEAIARPKEELEARIERAIRDLG
;
A
#
# COMPACT_ATOMS: atom_id res chain seq x y z
N MET A 1 11.98 25.71 -6.96
CA MET A 1 11.08 26.66 -7.68
C MET A 1 10.05 25.83 -8.40
N GLY A 2 8.77 25.88 -8.02
CA GLY A 2 7.73 25.07 -8.66
C GLY A 2 7.21 25.76 -9.92
N LEU A 3 6.88 24.99 -10.96
CA LEU A 3 6.27 25.45 -12.22
C LEU A 3 4.95 26.18 -11.94
N SER A 4 4.74 27.40 -12.47
CA SER A 4 3.44 28.08 -12.27
C SER A 4 2.34 27.41 -13.13
N LEU A 5 1.04 27.55 -12.76
CA LEU A 5 -0.06 26.97 -13.57
C LEU A 5 -0.13 27.60 -14.97
N VAL A 6 0.32 28.82 -15.08
CA VAL A 6 0.45 29.52 -16.37
C VAL A 6 1.57 28.87 -17.19
N ASP A 7 2.72 28.64 -16.57
CA ASP A 7 3.85 27.98 -17.22
C ASP A 7 3.51 26.53 -17.61
N LEU A 8 2.77 25.81 -16.74
CA LEU A 8 2.31 24.46 -17.07
C LEU A 8 1.42 24.45 -18.29
N ARG A 9 0.43 25.35 -18.39
CA ARG A 9 -0.42 25.46 -19.57
C ARG A 9 0.38 25.83 -20.81
N ALA A 10 1.31 26.77 -20.72
CA ALA A 10 2.17 27.17 -21.83
C ALA A 10 3.07 26.01 -22.31
N LEU A 11 3.60 25.20 -21.39
CA LEU A 11 4.37 24.00 -21.73
C LEU A 11 3.51 22.95 -22.43
N LEU A 12 2.30 22.66 -21.92
CA LEU A 12 1.40 21.70 -22.54
C LEU A 12 1.05 22.12 -23.98
N GLN A 13 0.77 23.40 -24.20
CA GLN A 13 0.56 23.95 -25.54
C GLN A 13 1.79 23.83 -26.42
N LEU A 14 3.00 24.10 -25.90
CA LEU A 14 4.27 23.96 -26.61
C LEU A 14 4.53 22.51 -27.06
N TYR A 15 4.14 21.53 -26.24
CA TYR A 15 4.27 20.11 -26.55
C TYR A 15 3.09 19.54 -27.36
N GLY A 16 2.15 20.39 -27.82
CA GLY A 16 1.03 19.97 -28.65
C GLY A 16 -0.03 19.13 -27.89
N VAL A 17 -0.12 19.29 -26.57
CA VAL A 17 -1.15 18.64 -25.75
C VAL A 17 -2.40 19.53 -25.78
N ASP A 18 -3.27 19.29 -26.78
CA ASP A 18 -4.47 20.12 -27.01
C ASP A 18 -5.76 19.49 -26.48
N ASP A 19 -5.73 18.21 -26.08
CA ASP A 19 -6.90 17.57 -25.47
C ASP A 19 -7.26 18.25 -24.13
N ARG A 20 -8.45 18.84 -24.09
CA ARG A 20 -8.91 19.63 -22.97
C ARG A 20 -9.01 18.82 -21.68
N ALA A 21 -9.43 17.55 -21.77
CA ALA A 21 -9.56 16.70 -20.59
C ALA A 21 -8.17 16.37 -20.01
N VAL A 22 -7.17 16.12 -20.88
CA VAL A 22 -5.78 15.90 -20.49
C VAL A 22 -5.19 17.16 -19.87
N VAL A 23 -5.36 18.31 -20.51
CA VAL A 23 -4.85 19.61 -20.00
C VAL A 23 -5.45 19.93 -18.64
N ASP A 24 -6.78 19.81 -18.48
CA ASP A 24 -7.44 20.11 -17.22
C ASP A 24 -7.02 19.11 -16.13
N GLY A 25 -6.86 17.81 -16.44
CA GLY A 25 -6.33 16.80 -15.52
C GLY A 25 -4.92 17.13 -15.03
N LEU A 26 -4.00 17.48 -15.93
CA LEU A 26 -2.63 17.87 -15.57
C LEU A 26 -2.57 19.18 -14.78
N VAL A 27 -3.46 20.13 -15.06
CA VAL A 27 -3.59 21.38 -14.30
C VAL A 27 -4.10 21.10 -12.88
N GLU A 28 -5.09 20.23 -12.70
CA GLU A 28 -5.57 19.83 -11.36
C GLU A 28 -4.49 19.07 -10.58
N MET A 29 -3.74 18.18 -11.21
CA MET A 29 -2.57 17.53 -10.59
C MET A 29 -1.53 18.58 -10.16
N GLY A 30 -1.24 19.57 -11.00
CA GLY A 30 -0.33 20.67 -10.67
C GLY A 30 -0.82 21.57 -9.53
N LYS A 31 -2.14 21.73 -9.36
CA LYS A 31 -2.73 22.42 -8.20
C LYS A 31 -2.61 21.57 -6.93
N ALA A 32 -2.89 20.29 -7.03
CA ALA A 32 -2.81 19.35 -5.90
C ALA A 32 -1.37 19.25 -5.37
N SER A 33 -0.36 19.18 -6.26
CA SER A 33 1.05 19.08 -5.89
C SER A 33 1.62 20.29 -5.14
N ARG A 34 0.90 21.43 -5.16
CA ARG A 34 1.31 22.66 -4.45
C ARG A 34 0.76 22.77 -3.04
N LYS A 35 -0.26 22.00 -2.72
CA LYS A 35 -0.78 21.97 -1.36
C LYS A 35 0.20 21.17 -0.50
N ARG A 36 0.64 21.77 0.61
CA ARG A 36 1.39 21.02 1.61
C ARG A 36 0.56 19.82 2.04
N ALA A 37 1.08 18.64 1.81
CA ALA A 37 0.41 17.43 2.20
C ALA A 37 0.68 17.15 3.69
N TRP A 38 -0.24 16.46 4.37
CA TRP A 38 -0.12 16.20 5.80
C TRP A 38 1.13 15.38 6.14
N TRP A 39 1.63 14.55 5.21
CA TRP A 39 2.82 13.74 5.40
C TRP A 39 4.13 14.51 5.31
N ASP A 40 4.13 15.75 4.78
CA ASP A 40 5.33 16.60 4.76
C ASP A 40 5.80 16.97 6.17
N ASP A 41 4.89 17.03 7.14
CA ASP A 41 5.20 17.29 8.54
C ASP A 41 5.95 16.14 9.23
N PHE A 42 5.92 14.95 8.62
CA PHE A 42 6.56 13.74 9.13
C PHE A 42 7.82 13.33 8.37
N ARG A 43 8.26 14.14 7.41
CA ARG A 43 9.39 13.84 6.51
C ARG A 43 10.67 13.43 7.25
N GLU A 44 11.00 14.10 8.35
CA GLU A 44 12.18 13.80 9.17
C GLU A 44 12.15 12.41 9.82
N TYR A 45 10.95 11.87 10.07
CA TYR A 45 10.74 10.54 10.69
C TYR A 45 10.64 9.41 9.68
N ILE A 46 10.11 9.68 8.47
CA ILE A 46 9.80 8.64 7.48
C ILE A 46 10.70 8.68 6.23
N GLY A 47 11.41 9.78 6.01
CA GLY A 47 12.30 9.97 4.87
C GLY A 47 11.58 10.26 3.54
N ASP A 48 12.37 10.70 2.55
CA ASP A 48 11.85 11.18 1.27
C ASP A 48 11.18 10.09 0.43
N THR A 49 11.69 8.87 0.46
CA THR A 49 11.12 7.75 -0.33
C THR A 49 9.74 7.38 0.19
N MET A 50 9.54 7.33 1.51
CA MET A 50 8.23 7.07 2.10
C MET A 50 7.26 8.23 1.82
N VAL A 51 7.72 9.47 1.84
CA VAL A 51 6.92 10.66 1.45
C VAL A 51 6.42 10.53 0.01
N LYS A 52 7.29 10.14 -0.92
CA LYS A 52 6.91 9.89 -2.32
C LYS A 52 5.90 8.76 -2.42
N PHE A 53 6.15 7.65 -1.72
CA PHE A 53 5.25 6.50 -1.72
C PHE A 53 3.85 6.87 -1.22
N ILE A 54 3.73 7.59 -0.10
CA ILE A 54 2.43 8.04 0.43
C ILE A 54 1.71 8.94 -0.58
N GLY A 55 2.44 9.81 -1.28
CA GLY A 55 1.89 10.66 -2.34
C GLY A 55 1.32 9.85 -3.50
N LEU A 56 2.04 8.84 -3.99
CA LEU A 56 1.58 7.91 -5.02
C LEU A 56 0.37 7.10 -4.54
N GLU A 57 0.46 6.52 -3.34
CA GLU A 57 -0.59 5.72 -2.71
C GLU A 57 -1.90 6.52 -2.56
N SER A 58 -1.81 7.78 -2.13
CA SER A 58 -2.97 8.66 -1.96
C SER A 58 -3.65 9.05 -3.29
N SER A 59 -2.92 8.95 -4.39
CA SER A 59 -3.38 9.29 -5.75
C SER A 59 -3.81 8.06 -6.55
N ALA A 60 -3.62 6.86 -6.02
CA ALA A 60 -3.93 5.63 -6.72
C ALA A 60 -5.46 5.39 -6.79
N SER A 61 -5.91 4.90 -7.94
CA SER A 61 -7.27 4.39 -8.16
C SER A 61 -7.37 2.88 -7.89
N ILE A 62 -6.26 2.17 -8.09
CA ILE A 62 -6.15 0.74 -7.77
C ILE A 62 -4.81 0.50 -7.08
N ILE A 63 -4.86 -0.23 -5.98
CA ILE A 63 -3.66 -0.71 -5.27
C ILE A 63 -3.73 -2.23 -5.22
N ARG A 64 -2.69 -2.90 -5.74
CA ARG A 64 -2.45 -4.33 -5.59
C ARG A 64 -1.24 -4.52 -4.70
N GLN A 65 -1.36 -5.33 -3.67
CA GLN A 65 -0.27 -5.55 -2.73
C GLN A 65 -0.12 -7.04 -2.40
N ASN A 66 1.11 -7.56 -2.54
CA ASN A 66 1.53 -8.84 -1.99
C ASN A 66 2.29 -8.62 -0.67
N GLN A 67 1.94 -9.40 0.36
CA GLN A 67 2.65 -9.39 1.65
C GLN A 67 2.90 -10.82 2.13
N ASP A 68 4.14 -11.12 2.46
CA ASP A 68 4.63 -12.47 2.76
C ASP A 68 5.05 -12.66 4.23
N GLU A 69 5.38 -11.61 4.97
CA GLU A 69 5.89 -11.72 6.34
C GLU A 69 5.04 -11.00 7.39
N LEU A 70 4.54 -9.82 7.06
CA LEU A 70 3.82 -8.95 7.99
C LEU A 70 2.45 -8.56 7.44
N MET A 71 1.57 -8.12 8.32
CA MET A 71 0.29 -7.53 7.93
C MET A 71 0.53 -6.32 7.00
N PRO A 72 -0.24 -6.16 5.91
CA PRO A 72 -0.16 -4.99 5.05
C PRO A 72 -0.19 -3.69 5.85
N GLY A 73 0.73 -2.76 5.54
CA GLY A 73 0.88 -1.53 6.30
C GLY A 73 -0.41 -0.70 6.44
N LEU A 74 -1.27 -0.71 5.42
CA LEU A 74 -2.58 -0.05 5.43
C LEU A 74 -3.60 -0.74 6.35
N MET A 75 -3.35 -1.96 6.82
CA MET A 75 -4.28 -2.75 7.63
C MET A 75 -3.82 -2.97 9.07
N GLN A 76 -2.65 -2.42 9.44
CA GLN A 76 -2.10 -2.61 10.79
C GLN A 76 -2.87 -1.78 11.82
N THR A 77 -3.15 -2.39 12.99
CA THR A 77 -3.55 -1.64 14.18
C THR A 77 -2.37 -0.82 14.72
N SER A 78 -2.63 0.18 15.55
CA SER A 78 -1.57 1.00 16.16
C SER A 78 -0.58 0.15 16.96
N ASP A 79 -1.08 -0.83 17.72
CA ASP A 79 -0.24 -1.66 18.58
C ASP A 79 0.60 -2.65 17.77
N TYR A 80 0.04 -3.22 16.69
CA TYR A 80 0.80 -4.03 15.75
C TYR A 80 1.90 -3.21 15.06
N ALA A 81 1.56 -2.03 14.54
CA ALA A 81 2.51 -1.13 13.90
C ALA A 81 3.66 -0.73 14.84
N ARG A 82 3.32 -0.43 16.10
CA ARG A 82 4.29 -0.10 17.16
C ARG A 82 5.22 -1.27 17.44
N ALA A 83 4.68 -2.49 17.57
CA ALA A 83 5.45 -3.70 17.81
C ALA A 83 6.44 -3.98 16.66
N VAL A 84 6.02 -3.79 15.39
CA VAL A 84 6.92 -3.92 14.23
C VAL A 84 8.07 -2.91 14.30
N GLN A 85 7.79 -1.64 14.62
CA GLN A 85 8.85 -0.61 14.68
C GLN A 85 9.85 -0.84 15.82
N GLN A 86 9.40 -1.41 16.94
CA GLN A 86 10.26 -1.68 18.10
C GLN A 86 11.34 -2.74 17.82
N ILE A 87 11.09 -3.70 16.92
CA ILE A 87 12.07 -4.73 16.54
C ILE A 87 13.34 -4.10 15.95
N TYR A 88 13.22 -2.96 15.30
CA TYR A 88 14.36 -2.25 14.69
C TYR A 88 15.15 -1.38 15.67
N GLY A 89 14.83 -1.41 16.97
CA GLY A 89 15.50 -0.54 17.96
C GLY A 89 15.22 0.95 17.77
N THR A 90 14.12 1.28 17.10
CA THR A 90 13.74 2.66 16.83
C THR A 90 13.42 3.40 18.13
N PRO A 91 13.91 4.64 18.34
CA PRO A 91 13.57 5.44 19.52
C PRO A 91 12.05 5.63 19.69
N ALA A 92 11.57 5.63 20.94
CA ALA A 92 10.14 5.59 21.24
C ALA A 92 9.33 6.76 20.61
N ASP A 93 9.90 7.95 20.61
CA ASP A 93 9.30 9.15 19.99
C ASP A 93 9.16 9.00 18.47
N VAL A 94 10.15 8.40 17.82
CA VAL A 94 10.13 8.10 16.38
C VAL A 94 9.12 6.99 16.09
N VAL A 95 9.02 5.96 16.94
CA VAL A 95 8.00 4.89 16.84
C VAL A 95 6.60 5.49 16.82
N GLU A 96 6.30 6.41 17.76
CA GLU A 96 4.98 7.05 17.82
C GLU A 96 4.69 7.86 16.55
N LYS A 97 5.65 8.61 16.02
CA LYS A 97 5.48 9.38 14.78
C LYS A 97 5.27 8.50 13.55
N LYS A 98 6.02 7.42 13.42
CA LYS A 98 5.83 6.44 12.34
C LYS A 98 4.50 5.70 12.46
N THR A 99 4.06 5.40 13.67
CA THR A 99 2.74 4.79 13.92
C THR A 99 1.62 5.77 13.55
N GLU A 100 1.73 7.04 13.94
CA GLU A 100 0.77 8.09 13.56
C GLU A 100 0.62 8.17 12.04
N VAL A 101 1.73 8.23 11.30
CA VAL A 101 1.73 8.21 9.83
C VAL A 101 1.02 6.97 9.28
N ARG A 102 1.31 5.79 9.84
CA ARG A 102 0.73 4.52 9.38
C ARG A 102 -0.78 4.49 9.54
N ILE A 103 -1.30 4.94 10.68
CA ILE A 103 -2.74 5.01 10.92
C ILE A 103 -3.39 6.06 10.03
N LYS A 104 -2.77 7.22 9.87
CA LYS A 104 -3.31 8.29 9.03
C LYS A 104 -3.39 7.91 7.55
N ARG A 105 -2.47 7.08 7.05
CA ARG A 105 -2.54 6.51 5.69
C ARG A 105 -3.81 5.68 5.45
N GLN A 106 -4.38 5.06 6.48
CA GLN A 106 -5.58 4.21 6.36
C GLN A 106 -6.82 4.98 5.91
N GLU A 107 -6.82 6.31 5.99
CA GLU A 107 -7.91 7.15 5.47
C GLU A 107 -8.18 6.93 3.97
N ILE A 108 -7.21 6.40 3.21
CA ILE A 108 -7.44 6.06 1.80
C ILE A 108 -8.34 4.84 1.61
N LEU A 109 -8.48 3.98 2.63
CA LEU A 109 -9.33 2.79 2.59
C LEU A 109 -10.82 3.12 2.73
N ASP A 110 -11.18 4.37 3.02
CA ASP A 110 -12.57 4.80 3.17
C ASP A 110 -13.39 4.38 1.93
N PRO A 111 -14.48 3.59 2.09
CA PRO A 111 -15.31 3.14 1.00
C PRO A 111 -16.03 4.28 0.25
N GLY A 112 -16.09 5.49 0.82
CA GLY A 112 -16.55 6.70 0.13
C GLY A 112 -15.59 7.18 -0.97
N ARG A 113 -14.36 6.67 -1.01
CA ARG A 113 -13.40 6.93 -2.09
C ARG A 113 -13.58 5.93 -3.23
N SER A 114 -13.24 6.32 -4.45
CA SER A 114 -13.36 5.46 -5.64
C SER A 114 -12.23 4.43 -5.76
N ALA A 115 -11.22 4.48 -4.90
CA ALA A 115 -10.07 3.59 -4.95
C ALA A 115 -10.43 2.15 -4.58
N LYS A 116 -9.79 1.18 -5.27
CA LYS A 116 -9.95 -0.26 -5.03
C LYS A 116 -8.64 -0.87 -4.54
N PHE A 117 -8.74 -1.81 -3.61
CA PHE A 117 -7.61 -2.42 -2.96
C PHE A 117 -7.68 -3.94 -3.07
N PHE A 118 -6.60 -4.54 -3.57
CA PHE A 118 -6.46 -5.98 -3.72
C PHE A 118 -5.21 -6.42 -2.96
N PHE A 119 -5.41 -7.27 -1.96
CA PHE A 119 -4.33 -7.79 -1.14
C PHE A 119 -4.25 -9.31 -1.31
N VAL A 120 -3.07 -9.80 -1.57
CA VAL A 120 -2.70 -11.20 -1.42
C VAL A 120 -1.73 -11.28 -0.27
N ILE A 121 -2.11 -11.99 0.80
CA ILE A 121 -1.28 -12.18 1.99
C ILE A 121 -0.92 -13.66 2.13
N ASP A 122 0.34 -13.94 2.45
CA ASP A 122 0.75 -15.30 2.78
C ASP A 122 0.07 -15.79 4.06
N GLU A 123 -0.26 -17.08 4.13
CA GLU A 123 -0.92 -17.69 5.29
C GLU A 123 -0.11 -17.49 6.58
N SER A 124 1.23 -17.41 6.49
CA SER A 124 2.12 -17.13 7.63
C SER A 124 1.79 -15.81 8.34
N VAL A 125 1.30 -14.81 7.60
CA VAL A 125 0.90 -13.49 8.15
C VAL A 125 -0.22 -13.62 9.19
N LEU A 126 -1.12 -14.60 9.02
CA LEU A 126 -2.21 -14.87 9.97
C LEU A 126 -1.73 -15.59 11.25
N HIS A 127 -0.60 -16.30 11.18
CA HIS A 127 -0.11 -17.16 12.26
C HIS A 127 1.12 -16.59 12.99
N ARG A 128 1.86 -15.68 12.39
CA ARG A 128 3.03 -15.03 13.00
C ARG A 128 2.58 -14.03 14.07
N VAL A 129 2.81 -14.38 15.33
CA VAL A 129 2.43 -13.53 16.47
C VAL A 129 3.36 -12.31 16.55
N VAL A 130 2.82 -11.13 16.33
CA VAL A 130 3.52 -9.84 16.44
C VAL A 130 2.93 -9.07 17.62
N GLY A 131 3.78 -8.54 18.50
CA GLY A 131 3.37 -7.73 19.65
C GLY A 131 2.71 -8.54 20.78
N GLY A 132 2.71 -9.88 20.68
CA GLY A 132 2.05 -10.78 21.63
C GLY A 132 0.61 -11.13 21.24
N VAL A 133 0.04 -12.10 21.96
CA VAL A 133 -1.27 -12.71 21.64
C VAL A 133 -2.41 -11.68 21.58
N ALA A 134 -2.45 -10.73 22.53
CA ALA A 134 -3.51 -9.73 22.58
C ALA A 134 -3.48 -8.80 21.36
N VAL A 135 -2.28 -8.30 20.98
CA VAL A 135 -2.08 -7.43 19.83
C VAL A 135 -2.42 -8.17 18.53
N MET A 136 -1.96 -9.42 18.39
CA MET A 136 -2.26 -10.21 17.20
C MET A 136 -3.74 -10.53 17.06
N ARG A 137 -4.43 -10.82 18.15
CA ARG A 137 -5.89 -11.04 18.17
C ARG A 137 -6.64 -9.81 17.68
N GLU A 138 -6.30 -8.63 18.19
CA GLU A 138 -6.92 -7.36 17.77
C GLU A 138 -6.63 -7.08 16.28
N GLN A 139 -5.40 -7.32 15.84
CA GLN A 139 -5.02 -7.18 14.44
C GLN A 139 -5.85 -8.09 13.50
N LEU A 140 -6.07 -9.34 13.88
CA LEU A 140 -6.89 -10.27 13.09
C LEU A 140 -8.36 -9.85 13.06
N LEU A 141 -8.89 -9.32 14.16
CA LEU A 141 -10.25 -8.76 14.19
C LEU A 141 -10.36 -7.53 13.28
N GLN A 142 -9.38 -6.65 13.30
CA GLN A 142 -9.33 -5.49 12.40
C GLN A 142 -9.26 -5.92 10.91
N LEU A 143 -8.46 -6.94 10.59
CA LEU A 143 -8.39 -7.50 9.24
C LEU A 143 -9.77 -8.01 8.77
N LYS A 144 -10.52 -8.67 9.66
CA LYS A 144 -11.88 -9.13 9.39
C LYS A 144 -12.82 -7.96 9.07
N GLU A 145 -12.73 -6.84 9.80
CA GLU A 145 -13.54 -5.65 9.52
C GLU A 145 -13.18 -5.03 8.17
N PHE A 146 -11.89 -4.92 7.82
CA PHE A 146 -11.47 -4.43 6.50
C PHE A 146 -11.99 -5.31 5.36
N SER A 147 -12.02 -6.63 5.53
CA SER A 147 -12.47 -7.56 4.49
C SER A 147 -13.94 -7.40 4.10
N ARG A 148 -14.74 -6.75 4.94
CA ARG A 148 -16.17 -6.49 4.71
C ARG A 148 -16.42 -5.23 3.87
N GLN A 149 -15.39 -4.40 3.68
CA GLN A 149 -15.53 -3.18 2.91
C GLN A 149 -15.64 -3.49 1.41
N PRO A 150 -16.56 -2.84 0.67
CA PRO A 150 -16.86 -3.19 -0.72
C PRO A 150 -15.72 -2.88 -1.69
N ASN A 151 -14.80 -1.99 -1.32
CA ASN A 151 -13.64 -1.59 -2.12
C ASN A 151 -12.36 -2.37 -1.79
N ILE A 152 -12.41 -3.32 -0.84
CA ILE A 152 -11.27 -4.11 -0.38
C ILE A 152 -11.48 -5.59 -0.70
N SER A 153 -10.50 -6.21 -1.34
CA SER A 153 -10.40 -7.65 -1.56
C SER A 153 -9.14 -8.18 -0.89
N ILE A 154 -9.29 -9.17 -0.01
CA ILE A 154 -8.16 -9.81 0.68
C ILE A 154 -8.24 -11.31 0.43
N GLN A 155 -7.19 -11.87 -0.15
CA GLN A 155 -7.05 -13.29 -0.40
C GLN A 155 -5.82 -13.82 0.33
N VAL A 156 -5.90 -15.08 0.78
CA VAL A 156 -4.82 -15.75 1.49
C VAL A 156 -4.14 -16.75 0.57
N LEU A 157 -2.84 -16.62 0.45
CA LEU A 157 -2.00 -17.58 -0.24
C LEU A 157 -1.66 -18.72 0.74
N PRO A 158 -2.23 -19.92 0.57
CA PRO A 158 -2.11 -20.99 1.55
C PRO A 158 -0.72 -21.63 1.50
N PHE A 159 -0.22 -22.17 2.61
CA PHE A 159 1.01 -22.96 2.63
C PHE A 159 0.99 -24.11 1.59
N SER A 160 -0.18 -24.66 1.27
CA SER A 160 -0.34 -25.69 0.25
C SER A 160 -0.12 -25.22 -1.18
N ALA A 161 -0.02 -23.90 -1.44
CA ALA A 161 0.34 -23.39 -2.76
C ALA A 161 1.80 -23.75 -3.13
N GLY A 162 2.62 -24.10 -2.14
CA GLY A 162 4.02 -24.46 -2.37
C GLY A 162 4.85 -23.26 -2.86
N MET A 163 5.84 -23.53 -3.72
CA MET A 163 6.71 -22.50 -4.26
C MET A 163 5.98 -21.63 -5.29
N HIS A 164 6.07 -20.31 -5.13
CA HIS A 164 5.40 -19.33 -5.99
C HIS A 164 6.26 -18.08 -6.21
N ILE A 165 5.87 -17.25 -7.17
CA ILE A 165 6.64 -16.06 -7.59
C ILE A 165 6.83 -15.05 -6.43
N GLY A 166 5.89 -14.94 -5.50
CA GLY A 166 5.99 -14.05 -4.33
C GLY A 166 7.19 -14.35 -3.45
N MET A 167 7.61 -15.63 -3.33
CA MET A 167 8.82 -16.01 -2.57
C MET A 167 10.11 -15.47 -3.21
N LYS A 168 10.09 -15.17 -4.51
CA LYS A 168 11.23 -14.58 -5.22
C LYS A 168 11.22 -13.05 -5.13
N LEU A 169 10.05 -12.45 -5.22
CA LEU A 169 9.89 -10.99 -5.29
C LEU A 169 9.77 -10.33 -3.92
N GLY A 170 9.33 -11.09 -2.89
CA GLY A 170 9.03 -10.55 -1.57
C GLY A 170 7.77 -9.68 -1.56
N ALA A 171 7.69 -8.77 -0.59
CA ALA A 171 6.60 -7.82 -0.47
C ALA A 171 6.70 -6.73 -1.54
N PHE A 172 5.59 -6.50 -2.26
CA PHE A 172 5.51 -5.43 -3.25
C PHE A 172 4.09 -4.87 -3.36
N SER A 173 4.00 -3.65 -3.90
CA SER A 173 2.74 -3.00 -4.26
C SER A 173 2.79 -2.50 -5.69
N VAL A 174 1.68 -2.61 -6.41
CA VAL A 174 1.47 -1.98 -7.72
C VAL A 174 0.38 -0.92 -7.56
N LEU A 175 0.68 0.30 -7.97
CA LEU A 175 -0.19 1.47 -7.84
C LEU A 175 -0.59 1.93 -9.23
N GLU A 176 -1.90 1.85 -9.57
CA GLU A 176 -2.46 2.45 -10.76
C GLU A 176 -2.99 3.85 -10.41
N LEU A 177 -2.42 4.87 -11.00
CA LEU A 177 -2.72 6.25 -10.63
C LEU A 177 -4.02 6.72 -11.28
N SER A 178 -4.74 7.60 -10.59
CA SER A 178 -6.00 8.17 -11.07
C SER A 178 -5.78 9.02 -12.32
N GLY A 179 -6.75 8.97 -13.26
CA GLY A 179 -6.74 9.84 -14.45
C GLY A 179 -6.11 9.22 -15.71
N GLY A 180 -5.48 8.05 -15.63
CA GLY A 180 -4.92 7.35 -16.81
C GLY A 180 -3.79 8.10 -17.53
N LEU A 181 -3.23 9.15 -16.91
CA LEU A 181 -2.18 10.00 -17.49
C LEU A 181 -0.76 9.57 -17.14
N GLN A 182 -0.63 8.60 -16.26
CA GLN A 182 0.65 8.03 -15.83
C GLN A 182 0.55 6.52 -15.83
N ASP A 183 1.66 5.87 -16.22
CA ASP A 183 1.80 4.43 -16.12
C ASP A 183 1.75 3.97 -14.65
N PRO A 184 1.36 2.72 -14.39
CA PRO A 184 1.43 2.15 -13.06
C PRO A 184 2.85 2.21 -12.49
N VAL A 185 2.95 2.22 -11.16
CA VAL A 185 4.23 2.24 -10.44
C VAL A 185 4.29 1.02 -9.54
N ALA A 186 5.44 0.33 -9.51
CA ALA A 186 5.68 -0.73 -8.54
C ALA A 186 6.55 -0.22 -7.38
N VAL A 187 6.25 -0.70 -6.18
CA VAL A 187 7.02 -0.38 -4.97
C VAL A 187 7.38 -1.68 -4.28
N THR A 188 8.67 -1.88 -4.02
CA THR A 188 9.19 -3.05 -3.32
C THR A 188 9.74 -2.64 -1.95
N GLU A 189 9.65 -3.53 -0.99
CA GLU A 189 10.20 -3.36 0.35
C GLU A 189 11.41 -4.30 0.52
N HIS A 190 12.56 -3.73 0.82
CA HIS A 190 13.76 -4.50 1.12
C HIS A 190 14.21 -4.25 2.56
N PRO A 191 14.41 -5.30 3.38
CA PRO A 191 14.76 -5.15 4.80
C PRO A 191 16.01 -4.27 5.05
N ALA A 192 16.99 -4.34 4.16
CA ALA A 192 18.24 -3.59 4.29
C ALA A 192 18.26 -2.26 3.51
N ALA A 193 17.48 -2.13 2.42
CA ALA A 193 17.53 -0.99 1.52
C ALA A 193 16.31 -0.06 1.64
N GLY A 194 15.28 -0.48 2.38
CA GLY A 194 14.02 0.25 2.50
C GLY A 194 13.15 0.13 1.25
N LEU A 195 12.34 1.16 0.97
CA LEU A 195 11.46 1.19 -0.19
C LEU A 195 12.22 1.54 -1.47
N ALA A 196 11.95 0.81 -2.55
CA ALA A 196 12.34 1.16 -3.90
C ALA A 196 11.09 1.39 -4.76
N ILE A 197 11.10 2.44 -5.57
CA ILE A 197 10.01 2.81 -6.48
C ILE A 197 10.50 2.57 -7.89
N GLU A 198 9.77 1.74 -8.64
CA GLU A 198 10.04 1.40 -10.02
C GLU A 198 8.91 1.95 -10.90
N ASP A 199 9.29 2.73 -11.93
CA ASP A 199 8.35 3.41 -12.85
C ASP A 199 8.58 3.01 -14.32
N LYS A 200 9.53 2.12 -14.60
CA LYS A 200 9.74 1.62 -15.95
C LYS A 200 8.67 0.59 -16.32
N ALA A 201 7.91 0.88 -17.36
CA ALA A 201 6.74 0.11 -17.78
C ALA A 201 7.02 -1.40 -17.89
N GLU A 202 8.18 -1.81 -18.44
CA GLU A 202 8.57 -3.21 -18.57
C GLU A 202 8.70 -3.89 -17.21
N GLN A 203 9.40 -3.26 -16.25
CA GLN A 203 9.60 -3.81 -14.90
C GLN A 203 8.30 -3.80 -14.09
N VAL A 204 7.47 -2.77 -14.24
CA VAL A 204 6.16 -2.70 -13.56
C VAL A 204 5.23 -3.78 -14.09
N SER A 205 5.27 -4.09 -15.40
CA SER A 205 4.51 -5.17 -16.01
C SER A 205 4.78 -6.53 -15.35
N ASP A 206 6.05 -6.81 -15.01
CA ASP A 206 6.44 -8.05 -14.32
C ASP A 206 5.76 -8.17 -12.94
N PHE A 207 5.64 -7.06 -12.20
CA PHE A 207 4.96 -7.05 -10.90
C PHE A 207 3.43 -7.19 -11.04
N VAL A 208 2.83 -6.59 -12.07
CA VAL A 208 1.41 -6.79 -12.40
C VAL A 208 1.13 -8.26 -12.68
N GLU A 209 1.93 -8.86 -13.57
CA GLU A 209 1.78 -10.28 -13.90
C GLU A 209 1.98 -11.19 -12.68
N ALA A 210 3.01 -10.92 -11.87
CA ALA A 210 3.26 -11.65 -10.64
C ALA A 210 2.07 -11.58 -9.67
N PHE A 211 1.47 -10.39 -9.50
CA PHE A 211 0.29 -10.24 -8.66
C PHE A 211 -0.88 -11.09 -9.16
N LEU A 212 -1.17 -11.08 -10.46
CA LEU A 212 -2.24 -11.87 -11.06
C LEU A 212 -1.99 -13.39 -10.90
N GLN A 213 -0.74 -13.83 -11.02
CA GLN A 213 -0.37 -15.23 -10.76
C GLN A 213 -0.62 -15.61 -9.28
N LEU A 214 -0.26 -14.74 -8.33
CA LEU A 214 -0.50 -14.98 -6.90
C LEU A 214 -2.00 -14.99 -6.58
N GLU A 215 -2.76 -14.04 -7.13
CA GLU A 215 -4.21 -13.98 -6.95
C GLU A 215 -4.90 -15.24 -7.46
N ALA A 216 -4.45 -15.80 -8.59
CA ALA A 216 -5.03 -17.02 -9.20
C ALA A 216 -4.83 -18.28 -8.35
N ILE A 217 -3.76 -18.37 -7.55
CA ILE A 217 -3.47 -19.50 -6.66
C ILE A 217 -3.87 -19.26 -5.20
N ALA A 218 -4.21 -18.01 -4.85
CA ALA A 218 -4.72 -17.67 -3.54
C ALA A 218 -6.13 -18.24 -3.32
N ARG A 219 -6.52 -18.38 -2.05
CA ARG A 219 -7.86 -18.84 -1.70
C ARG A 219 -8.90 -17.75 -1.98
N PRO A 220 -10.12 -18.12 -2.35
CA PRO A 220 -11.21 -17.17 -2.51
C PRO A 220 -11.37 -16.28 -1.29
N LYS A 221 -11.65 -15.00 -1.50
CA LYS A 221 -11.81 -14.02 -0.42
C LYS A 221 -12.90 -14.38 0.60
N GLU A 222 -13.89 -15.16 0.16
CA GLU A 222 -15.00 -15.66 0.98
C GLU A 222 -14.53 -16.63 2.08
N GLU A 223 -13.36 -17.26 1.91
CA GLU A 223 -12.76 -18.15 2.92
C GLU A 223 -12.00 -17.37 4.02
N LEU A 224 -11.74 -16.07 3.84
CA LEU A 224 -10.87 -15.30 4.72
C LEU A 224 -11.38 -15.26 6.16
N GLU A 225 -12.67 -14.99 6.39
CA GLU A 225 -13.21 -14.92 7.74
C GLU A 225 -13.02 -16.22 8.51
N ALA A 226 -13.29 -17.37 7.86
CA ALA A 226 -13.10 -18.68 8.49
C ALA A 226 -11.63 -18.95 8.84
N ARG A 227 -10.68 -18.49 8.02
CA ARG A 227 -9.24 -18.60 8.28
C ARG A 227 -8.80 -17.70 9.43
N ILE A 228 -9.28 -16.46 9.48
CA ILE A 228 -9.04 -15.54 10.60
C ILE A 228 -9.57 -16.14 11.91
N GLU A 229 -10.78 -16.67 11.91
CA GLU A 229 -11.36 -17.30 13.09
C GLU A 229 -10.57 -18.52 13.57
N ARG A 230 -10.02 -19.30 12.63
CA ARG A 230 -9.11 -20.40 12.99
C ARG A 230 -7.83 -19.86 13.62
N ALA A 231 -7.18 -18.89 12.97
CA ALA A 231 -5.96 -18.28 13.50
C ALA A 231 -6.19 -17.68 14.91
N ILE A 232 -7.32 -17.02 15.15
CA ILE A 232 -7.67 -16.50 16.48
C ILE A 232 -7.82 -17.61 17.53
N ARG A 233 -8.43 -18.75 17.18
CA ARG A 233 -8.52 -19.91 18.09
C ARG A 233 -7.15 -20.49 18.41
N ASP A 234 -6.27 -20.53 17.41
CA ASP A 234 -4.92 -21.09 17.55
C ASP A 234 -3.98 -20.20 18.38
N LEU A 235 -4.34 -18.93 18.62
CA LEU A 235 -3.61 -18.03 19.52
C LEU A 235 -3.79 -18.35 21.01
N GLY A 236 -4.77 -19.17 21.40
CA GLY A 236 -5.08 -19.53 22.80
C GLY A 236 -6.15 -18.66 23.40
#